data_a65b2d14fe9070bc1989edc526e7b3fc
#
_entry.id   a65b2d14fe9070bc1989edc526e7b3fc
#
_cell.length_a   1.000
_cell.length_b   1.000
_cell.length_c   1.000
_cell.angle_alpha   90.00
_cell.angle_beta   90.00
_cell.angle_gamma   90.00
#
_symmetry.space_group_name_H-M   'P 1'
#
loop_
_entity.id
_entity.type
_entity.pdbx_description
1 polymer ?
#
loop_
_entity_poly.entity_id
_entity_poly.type
_entity_poly.pdbx_seq_one_letter_code
_entity_poly.pdbx_strand_id
1 'polypeptide(L)'
;MPNYFKITAKDLESLTSRARASLINKLSGFKSPVLLGTCDQKGQNNLSIISSVFHIGSYPPLLGLVLRPPSTNFSHTYDNIIKTQQFTISHVHEGIIKQAHRCSAKFPRDISEFDAVNLTPLISKSDAWKAPAVLESKIRIGLMLNSKIDLPNKCILIIGEVKWIESDEVSFEKAQINFDSNDISVLGLYDYYKS
;
A
#
# COMPACT_ATOMS: atom_id res chain seq x y z
N MET A 1 -37.02 15.60 -11.95
CA MET A 1 -36.14 14.50 -12.35
C MET A 1 -34.72 14.84 -11.88
N PRO A 2 -33.95 13.90 -11.35
CA PRO A 2 -32.57 14.20 -10.98
C PRO A 2 -31.78 14.60 -12.22
N ASN A 3 -31.01 15.69 -12.13
CA ASN A 3 -30.13 16.12 -13.19
C ASN A 3 -28.89 15.22 -13.19
N TYR A 4 -28.81 14.32 -14.17
CA TYR A 4 -27.61 13.50 -14.39
C TYR A 4 -26.65 14.24 -15.34
N PHE A 5 -25.39 14.37 -14.91
CA PHE A 5 -24.31 14.86 -15.76
C PHE A 5 -23.53 13.67 -16.33
N LYS A 6 -23.30 13.67 -17.62
CA LYS A 6 -22.48 12.68 -18.31
C LYS A 6 -21.14 13.31 -18.64
N ILE A 7 -20.05 12.71 -18.17
CA ILE A 7 -18.68 13.07 -18.53
C ILE A 7 -18.19 12.07 -19.57
N THR A 8 -17.78 12.52 -20.73
CA THR A 8 -17.28 11.69 -21.83
C THR A 8 -15.76 11.59 -21.80
N ALA A 9 -15.18 10.70 -22.63
CA ALA A 9 -13.71 10.61 -22.79
C ALA A 9 -13.11 11.96 -23.25
N LYS A 10 -13.78 12.67 -24.15
CA LYS A 10 -13.34 13.99 -24.62
C LYS A 10 -13.30 15.03 -23.48
N ASP A 11 -14.29 15.00 -22.59
CA ASP A 11 -14.30 15.89 -21.43
C ASP A 11 -13.14 15.56 -20.48
N LEU A 12 -12.84 14.27 -20.27
CA LEU A 12 -11.70 13.83 -19.45
C LEU A 12 -10.36 14.27 -20.05
N GLU A 13 -10.21 14.23 -21.37
CA GLU A 13 -9.01 14.69 -22.07
C GLU A 13 -8.79 16.20 -21.90
N SER A 14 -9.86 16.99 -21.85
CA SER A 14 -9.80 18.45 -21.65
C SER A 14 -9.38 18.86 -20.23
N LEU A 15 -9.48 17.95 -19.25
CA LEU A 15 -9.08 18.24 -17.87
C LEU A 15 -7.57 18.37 -17.73
N THR A 16 -7.12 19.23 -16.82
CA THR A 16 -5.72 19.24 -16.40
C THR A 16 -5.34 17.85 -15.83
N SER A 17 -4.09 17.46 -15.95
CA SER A 17 -3.58 16.18 -15.44
C SER A 17 -3.95 15.96 -13.97
N ARG A 18 -3.87 17.01 -13.14
CA ARG A 18 -4.21 16.94 -11.70
C ARG A 18 -5.70 16.72 -11.47
N ALA A 19 -6.58 17.47 -12.19
CA ALA A 19 -8.02 17.33 -12.06
C ALA A 19 -8.49 15.94 -12.52
N ARG A 20 -7.98 15.46 -13.66
CA ARG A 20 -8.25 14.13 -14.18
C ARG A 20 -7.82 13.04 -13.19
N ALA A 21 -6.60 13.14 -12.66
CA ALA A 21 -6.10 12.17 -11.66
C ALA A 21 -6.97 12.16 -10.39
N SER A 22 -7.39 13.33 -9.89
CA SER A 22 -8.26 13.43 -8.71
C SER A 22 -9.61 12.75 -8.97
N LEU A 23 -10.24 13.00 -10.12
CA LEU A 23 -11.51 12.39 -10.50
C LEU A 23 -11.40 10.88 -10.64
N ILE A 24 -10.46 10.40 -11.45
CA ILE A 24 -10.29 8.97 -11.76
C ILE A 24 -9.95 8.17 -10.48
N ASN A 25 -9.11 8.70 -9.60
CA ASN A 25 -8.79 8.02 -8.33
C ASN A 25 -10.00 7.82 -7.41
N LYS A 26 -11.05 8.65 -7.54
CA LYS A 26 -12.27 8.53 -6.74
C LYS A 26 -13.27 7.53 -7.32
N LEU A 27 -13.23 7.24 -8.62
CA LEU A 27 -14.18 6.35 -9.28
C LEU A 27 -14.12 4.91 -8.80
N SER A 28 -12.99 4.46 -8.28
CA SER A 28 -12.86 3.13 -7.69
C SER A 28 -13.50 3.00 -6.30
N GLY A 29 -14.09 4.07 -5.76
CA GLY A 29 -14.73 4.07 -4.46
C GLY A 29 -13.74 4.07 -3.29
N PHE A 30 -14.22 3.64 -2.12
CA PHE A 30 -13.41 3.54 -0.91
C PHE A 30 -12.37 2.44 -1.03
N LYS A 31 -11.18 2.71 -0.52
CA LYS A 31 -10.04 1.80 -0.50
C LYS A 31 -9.41 1.79 0.90
N SER A 32 -8.83 0.68 1.30
CA SER A 32 -8.04 0.62 2.52
C SER A 32 -6.65 1.21 2.27
N PRO A 33 -6.25 2.29 2.95
CA PRO A 33 -4.88 2.75 2.92
C PRO A 33 -4.00 1.76 3.70
N VAL A 34 -2.85 1.42 3.15
CA VAL A 34 -1.89 0.55 3.81
C VAL A 34 -0.48 1.12 3.70
N LEU A 35 0.36 0.74 4.66
CA LEU A 35 1.79 1.02 4.64
C LEU A 35 2.51 -0.20 4.05
N LEU A 36 3.27 0.03 3.00
CA LEU A 36 4.06 -0.97 2.29
C LEU A 36 5.50 -0.88 2.77
N GLY A 37 5.93 -1.86 3.55
CA GLY A 37 7.28 -1.97 4.09
C GLY A 37 8.18 -2.79 3.17
N THR A 38 9.37 -2.29 2.92
CA THR A 38 10.41 -2.97 2.13
C THR A 38 11.79 -2.67 2.71
N CYS A 39 12.80 -3.44 2.35
CA CYS A 39 14.19 -3.09 2.65
C CYS A 39 15.07 -3.32 1.43
N ASP A 40 16.19 -2.67 1.38
CA ASP A 40 17.21 -2.96 0.36
C ASP A 40 18.09 -4.14 0.78
N GLN A 41 19.01 -4.54 -0.10
CA GLN A 41 19.94 -5.65 0.17
C GLN A 41 20.92 -5.38 1.33
N LYS A 42 21.09 -4.11 1.71
CA LYS A 42 21.93 -3.69 2.85
C LYS A 42 21.16 -3.60 4.16
N GLY A 43 19.82 -3.84 4.12
CA GLY A 43 18.96 -3.74 5.29
C GLY A 43 18.41 -2.33 5.55
N GLN A 44 18.56 -1.39 4.62
CA GLN A 44 17.96 -0.06 4.73
C GLN A 44 16.43 -0.18 4.58
N ASN A 45 15.71 0.18 5.62
CA ASN A 45 14.26 0.14 5.66
C ASN A 45 13.64 1.28 4.82
N ASN A 46 12.51 0.97 4.19
CA ASN A 46 11.72 1.91 3.41
C ASN A 46 10.23 1.66 3.66
N LEU A 47 9.45 2.72 3.76
CA LEU A 47 8.02 2.67 3.99
C LEU A 47 7.29 3.61 3.04
N SER A 48 6.21 3.14 2.42
CA SER A 48 5.38 3.97 1.55
C SER A 48 3.90 3.72 1.77
N ILE A 49 3.07 4.77 1.66
CA ILE A 49 1.62 4.60 1.72
C ILE A 49 1.06 4.32 0.34
N ILE A 50 0.19 3.32 0.26
CA ILE A 50 -0.56 2.97 -0.95
C ILE A 50 -2.03 2.68 -0.59
N SER A 51 -2.92 2.77 -1.59
CA SER A 51 -4.33 2.41 -1.46
C SER A 51 -4.82 1.54 -2.62
N SER A 52 -3.90 0.91 -3.33
CA SER A 52 -4.17 0.10 -4.52
C SER A 52 -4.03 -1.40 -4.26
N VAL A 53 -4.20 -1.85 -3.00
CA VAL A 53 -4.16 -3.27 -2.64
C VAL A 53 -5.53 -3.90 -2.91
N PHE A 54 -5.52 -5.10 -3.48
CA PHE A 54 -6.74 -5.86 -3.77
C PHE A 54 -6.50 -7.37 -3.75
N HIS A 55 -7.56 -8.11 -3.48
CA HIS A 55 -7.57 -9.57 -3.50
C HIS A 55 -7.51 -10.10 -4.93
N ILE A 56 -6.66 -11.10 -5.17
CA ILE A 56 -6.57 -11.82 -6.46
C ILE A 56 -7.11 -13.25 -6.33
N GLY A 57 -6.67 -13.97 -5.31
CA GLY A 57 -7.06 -15.36 -5.12
C GLY A 57 -6.74 -15.86 -3.72
N SER A 58 -7.45 -16.92 -3.28
CA SER A 58 -7.28 -17.51 -1.96
C SER A 58 -6.40 -18.77 -1.97
N TYR A 59 -6.21 -19.39 -3.11
CA TYR A 59 -5.32 -20.54 -3.27
C TYR A 59 -4.67 -20.57 -4.66
N PRO A 60 -3.35 -20.25 -4.76
CA PRO A 60 -2.52 -19.70 -3.70
C PRO A 60 -3.05 -18.36 -3.18
N PRO A 61 -2.72 -17.97 -1.93
CA PRO A 61 -3.22 -16.73 -1.34
C PRO A 61 -2.48 -15.53 -1.93
N LEU A 62 -3.12 -14.84 -2.86
CA LEU A 62 -2.51 -13.76 -3.65
C LEU A 62 -3.20 -12.41 -3.42
N LEU A 63 -2.37 -11.39 -3.18
CA LEU A 63 -2.77 -9.99 -3.19
C LEU A 63 -2.05 -9.24 -4.31
N GLY A 64 -2.77 -8.32 -4.95
CA GLY A 64 -2.24 -7.41 -5.94
C GLY A 64 -2.10 -6.00 -5.39
N LEU A 65 -1.11 -5.27 -5.90
CA LEU A 65 -0.96 -3.84 -5.66
C LEU A 65 -0.37 -3.16 -6.90
N VAL A 66 -0.73 -1.89 -7.12
CA VAL A 66 -0.24 -1.13 -8.26
C VAL A 66 0.74 -0.07 -7.77
N LEU A 67 1.97 -0.14 -8.26
CA LEU A 67 2.98 0.90 -8.08
C LEU A 67 2.96 1.88 -9.25
N ARG A 68 3.18 3.16 -8.95
CA ARG A 68 3.37 4.18 -9.98
C ARG A 68 4.62 3.88 -10.82
N PRO A 69 4.72 4.44 -12.03
CA PRO A 69 5.91 4.27 -12.85
C PRO A 69 7.18 4.59 -12.05
N PRO A 70 8.20 3.74 -12.08
CA PRO A 70 9.47 4.03 -11.44
C PRO A 70 10.03 5.32 -12.04
N SER A 71 10.33 6.30 -11.19
CA SER A 71 11.09 7.48 -11.59
C SER A 71 12.56 7.24 -11.25
N THR A 72 13.47 7.81 -12.05
CA THR A 72 14.92 7.58 -11.94
C THR A 72 15.52 7.83 -10.54
N ASN A 73 14.81 8.56 -9.67
CA ASN A 73 15.35 8.99 -8.38
C ASN A 73 14.57 8.53 -7.14
N PHE A 74 13.40 7.87 -7.28
CA PHE A 74 12.51 7.61 -6.13
C PHE A 74 11.70 6.31 -6.25
N SER A 75 12.28 5.27 -6.83
CA SER A 75 11.64 3.95 -6.97
C SER A 75 12.11 2.94 -5.90
N HIS A 76 12.42 3.43 -4.69
CA HIS A 76 13.00 2.60 -3.62
C HIS A 76 12.15 1.37 -3.35
N THR A 77 10.83 1.54 -3.19
CA THR A 77 9.90 0.44 -2.95
C THR A 77 9.95 -0.62 -4.06
N TYR A 78 9.88 -0.19 -5.32
CA TYR A 78 9.93 -1.11 -6.46
C TYR A 78 11.27 -1.84 -6.53
N ASP A 79 12.39 -1.09 -6.45
CA ASP A 79 13.73 -1.66 -6.49
C ASP A 79 13.95 -2.69 -5.38
N ASN A 80 13.48 -2.38 -4.17
CA ASN A 80 13.59 -3.26 -3.03
C ASN A 80 12.80 -4.56 -3.26
N ILE A 81 11.53 -4.47 -3.68
CA ILE A 81 10.71 -5.65 -3.97
C ILE A 81 11.37 -6.55 -5.01
N ILE A 82 11.88 -5.97 -6.10
CA ILE A 82 12.51 -6.76 -7.17
C ILE A 82 13.80 -7.44 -6.69
N LYS A 83 14.59 -6.76 -5.85
CA LYS A 83 15.89 -7.28 -5.40
C LYS A 83 15.79 -8.24 -4.22
N THR A 84 14.88 -7.99 -3.29
CA THR A 84 14.73 -8.80 -2.06
C THR A 84 13.60 -9.82 -2.14
N GLN A 85 12.70 -9.67 -3.09
CA GLN A 85 11.52 -10.53 -3.30
C GLN A 85 10.52 -10.51 -2.14
N GLN A 86 10.72 -9.64 -1.15
CA GLN A 86 9.93 -9.58 0.09
C GLN A 86 9.38 -8.17 0.30
N PHE A 87 8.17 -8.10 0.81
CA PHE A 87 7.54 -6.88 1.26
C PHE A 87 6.45 -7.16 2.29
N THR A 88 6.05 -6.15 3.03
CA THR A 88 4.97 -6.24 4.01
C THR A 88 3.86 -5.26 3.70
N ILE A 89 2.67 -5.59 4.11
CA ILE A 89 1.51 -4.69 4.14
C ILE A 89 1.09 -4.55 5.60
N SER A 90 0.99 -3.30 6.07
CA SER A 90 0.51 -2.96 7.41
C SER A 90 -0.72 -2.06 7.28
N HIS A 91 -1.84 -2.45 7.87
CA HIS A 91 -3.08 -1.68 7.78
C HIS A 91 -2.99 -0.38 8.58
N VAL A 92 -3.60 0.68 8.04
CA VAL A 92 -3.64 1.99 8.66
C VAL A 92 -4.93 2.14 9.46
N HIS A 93 -4.80 2.49 10.74
CA HIS A 93 -5.90 2.85 11.62
C HIS A 93 -5.78 4.32 12.06
N GLU A 94 -6.81 4.84 12.74
CA GLU A 94 -6.89 6.25 13.14
C GLU A 94 -5.66 6.75 13.89
N GLY A 95 -5.09 5.93 14.78
CA GLY A 95 -3.96 6.30 15.62
C GLY A 95 -2.67 6.62 14.86
N ILE A 96 -2.50 6.09 13.63
CA ILE A 96 -1.29 6.27 12.82
C ILE A 96 -1.53 6.99 11.48
N ILE A 97 -2.75 7.49 11.22
CA ILE A 97 -3.10 8.07 9.93
C ILE A 97 -2.22 9.27 9.54
N LYS A 98 -1.84 10.11 10.50
CA LYS A 98 -0.99 11.28 10.24
C LYS A 98 0.41 10.88 9.82
N GLN A 99 1.01 9.90 10.49
CA GLN A 99 2.31 9.33 10.15
C GLN A 99 2.25 8.64 8.79
N ALA A 100 1.24 7.80 8.59
CA ALA A 100 1.02 7.09 7.33
C ALA A 100 0.89 8.05 6.14
N HIS A 101 0.13 9.14 6.29
CA HIS A 101 0.00 10.15 5.24
C HIS A 101 1.33 10.81 4.90
N ARG A 102 2.18 11.09 5.91
CA ARG A 102 3.51 11.68 5.70
C ARG A 102 4.44 10.77 4.89
N CYS A 103 4.25 9.45 4.89
CA CYS A 103 4.99 8.51 4.03
C CYS A 103 4.68 8.71 2.53
N SER A 104 3.75 9.58 2.15
CA SER A 104 3.54 10.00 0.76
C SER A 104 4.58 11.02 0.26
N ALA A 105 5.32 11.65 1.16
CA ALA A 105 6.41 12.55 0.82
C ALA A 105 7.59 11.78 0.20
N LYS A 106 8.40 12.48 -0.59
CA LYS A 106 9.60 11.91 -1.20
C LYS A 106 10.79 12.12 -0.29
N PHE A 107 11.31 11.03 0.27
CA PHE A 107 12.52 11.04 1.06
C PHE A 107 13.73 10.55 0.25
N PRO A 108 14.94 11.07 0.50
CA PRO A 108 16.17 10.52 -0.03
C PRO A 108 16.37 9.05 0.42
N ARG A 109 17.15 8.28 -0.32
CA ARG A 109 17.34 6.84 -0.06
C ARG A 109 18.02 6.53 1.28
N ASP A 110 18.83 7.44 1.77
CA ASP A 110 19.55 7.35 3.05
C ASP A 110 18.69 7.71 4.27
N ILE A 111 17.47 8.22 4.04
CA ILE A 111 16.51 8.52 5.09
C ILE A 111 15.41 7.47 5.07
N SER A 112 15.27 6.74 6.18
CA SER A 112 14.14 5.83 6.38
C SER A 112 12.87 6.62 6.68
N GLU A 113 11.78 6.32 5.96
CA GLU A 113 10.48 6.90 6.28
C GLU A 113 10.02 6.53 7.69
N PHE A 114 10.38 5.35 8.21
CA PHE A 114 10.08 4.98 9.59
C PHE A 114 10.57 6.04 10.58
N ASP A 115 11.83 6.44 10.47
CA ASP A 115 12.43 7.46 11.34
C ASP A 115 11.80 8.84 11.08
N ALA A 116 11.62 9.20 9.80
CA ALA A 116 11.10 10.51 9.40
C ALA A 116 9.66 10.77 9.87
N VAL A 117 8.85 9.72 10.04
CA VAL A 117 7.44 9.85 10.47
C VAL A 117 7.20 9.33 11.88
N ASN A 118 8.23 8.82 12.57
CA ASN A 118 8.15 8.27 13.92
C ASN A 118 7.21 7.06 14.01
N LEU A 119 7.46 6.06 13.14
CA LEU A 119 6.87 4.72 13.19
C LEU A 119 7.98 3.70 13.45
N THR A 120 7.65 2.60 14.12
CA THR A 120 8.63 1.60 14.54
C THR A 120 8.68 0.45 13.54
N PRO A 121 9.85 0.13 12.94
CA PRO A 121 9.98 -1.04 12.09
C PRO A 121 9.94 -2.31 12.93
N LEU A 122 9.01 -3.22 12.62
CA LEU A 122 8.93 -4.55 13.17
C LEU A 122 9.52 -5.54 12.17
N ILE A 123 10.68 -6.08 12.48
CA ILE A 123 11.34 -7.13 11.68
C ILE A 123 10.98 -8.48 12.29
N SER A 124 10.52 -9.42 11.47
CA SER A 124 10.22 -10.77 11.92
C SER A 124 11.46 -11.41 12.59
N LYS A 125 11.24 -12.20 13.62
CA LYS A 125 12.31 -12.95 14.30
C LYS A 125 12.93 -14.05 13.42
N SER A 126 12.38 -14.32 12.26
CA SER A 126 12.93 -15.25 11.28
C SER A 126 14.09 -14.58 10.53
N ASP A 127 15.29 -15.13 10.59
CA ASP A 127 16.48 -14.65 9.86
C ASP A 127 16.27 -14.58 8.33
N ALA A 128 15.30 -15.33 7.82
CA ALA A 128 14.95 -15.34 6.40
C ALA A 128 14.06 -14.17 5.95
N TRP A 129 13.46 -13.41 6.90
CA TRP A 129 12.54 -12.33 6.58
C TRP A 129 13.11 -10.97 6.94
N LYS A 130 13.34 -10.12 5.93
CA LYS A 130 14.02 -8.83 6.08
C LYS A 130 13.11 -7.62 5.94
N ALA A 131 12.00 -7.73 5.18
CA ALA A 131 11.10 -6.61 4.96
C ALA A 131 10.40 -6.21 6.27
N PRO A 132 10.50 -4.94 6.73
CA PRO A 132 9.90 -4.50 7.98
C PRO A 132 8.38 -4.34 7.84
N ALA A 133 7.63 -4.72 8.85
CA ALA A 133 6.25 -4.28 9.06
C ALA A 133 6.22 -3.07 9.98
N VAL A 134 5.05 -2.48 10.22
CA VAL A 134 4.85 -1.37 11.17
C VAL A 134 4.37 -1.93 12.50
N LEU A 135 5.12 -1.69 13.58
CA LEU A 135 4.79 -2.21 14.92
C LEU A 135 3.43 -1.69 15.41
N GLU A 136 3.13 -0.42 15.16
CA GLU A 136 1.90 0.24 15.58
C GLU A 136 0.67 -0.21 14.80
N SER A 137 0.83 -0.92 13.67
CA SER A 137 -0.29 -1.46 12.90
C SER A 137 -0.89 -2.69 13.58
N LYS A 138 -2.21 -2.79 13.58
CA LYS A 138 -2.93 -3.94 14.15
C LYS A 138 -2.88 -5.19 13.27
N ILE A 139 -2.86 -5.01 11.95
CA ILE A 139 -2.83 -6.11 10.98
C ILE A 139 -1.60 -5.95 10.10
N ARG A 140 -0.74 -6.96 10.09
CA ARG A 140 0.50 -7.02 9.34
C ARG A 140 0.55 -8.29 8.51
N ILE A 141 0.94 -8.17 7.25
CA ILE A 141 0.95 -9.26 6.29
C ILE A 141 2.32 -9.28 5.61
N GLY A 142 2.98 -10.42 5.62
CA GLY A 142 4.22 -10.63 4.87
C GLY A 142 3.95 -11.32 3.54
N LEU A 143 4.52 -10.77 2.47
CA LEU A 143 4.33 -11.26 1.12
C LEU A 143 5.67 -11.49 0.41
N MET A 144 5.74 -12.59 -0.33
CA MET A 144 6.80 -12.80 -1.32
C MET A 144 6.31 -12.41 -2.70
N LEU A 145 7.18 -11.77 -3.47
CA LEU A 145 6.90 -11.47 -4.87
C LEU A 145 6.62 -12.78 -5.64
N ASN A 146 5.42 -12.89 -6.19
CA ASN A 146 5.04 -13.97 -7.08
C ASN A 146 5.30 -13.58 -8.54
N SER A 147 4.79 -12.41 -8.96
CA SER A 147 4.99 -11.91 -10.31
C SER A 147 4.81 -10.39 -10.40
N LYS A 148 5.28 -9.82 -11.50
CA LYS A 148 5.04 -8.43 -11.87
C LYS A 148 4.50 -8.34 -13.29
N ILE A 149 3.63 -7.34 -13.54
CA ILE A 149 3.06 -7.08 -14.86
C ILE A 149 3.19 -5.59 -15.16
N ASP A 150 3.80 -5.27 -16.29
CA ASP A 150 3.89 -3.90 -16.76
C ASP A 150 2.56 -3.47 -17.39
N LEU A 151 1.99 -2.35 -16.90
CA LEU A 151 0.70 -1.85 -17.34
C LEU A 151 0.85 -0.80 -18.47
N PRO A 152 -0.17 -0.62 -19.34
CA PRO A 152 -0.10 0.32 -20.47
C PRO A 152 0.25 1.76 -20.10
N ASN A 153 -0.08 2.20 -18.88
CA ASN A 153 0.22 3.52 -18.34
C ASN A 153 1.59 3.60 -17.65
N LYS A 154 2.43 2.58 -17.83
CA LYS A 154 3.75 2.41 -17.21
C LYS A 154 3.72 2.17 -15.70
N CYS A 155 2.54 2.05 -15.08
CA CYS A 155 2.44 1.51 -13.73
C CYS A 155 2.82 0.03 -13.73
N ILE A 156 3.14 -0.49 -12.55
CA ILE A 156 3.52 -1.89 -12.38
C ILE A 156 2.54 -2.55 -11.42
N LEU A 157 1.89 -3.61 -11.87
CA LEU A 157 1.15 -4.49 -11.00
C LEU A 157 2.12 -5.49 -10.36
N ILE A 158 2.21 -5.46 -9.05
CA ILE A 158 2.94 -6.43 -8.24
C ILE A 158 1.93 -7.42 -7.67
N ILE A 159 2.22 -8.70 -7.82
CA ILE A 159 1.45 -9.79 -7.24
C ILE A 159 2.32 -10.45 -6.19
N GLY A 160 1.84 -10.47 -4.96
CA GLY A 160 2.50 -11.09 -3.83
C GLY A 160 1.71 -12.27 -3.28
N GLU A 161 2.42 -13.33 -2.93
CA GLU A 161 1.87 -14.48 -2.22
C GLU A 161 2.01 -14.25 -0.71
N VAL A 162 0.90 -14.34 0.02
CA VAL A 162 0.87 -14.22 1.48
C VAL A 162 1.64 -15.37 2.12
N LYS A 163 2.64 -15.04 2.92
CA LYS A 163 3.47 -16.01 3.65
C LYS A 163 3.18 -16.05 5.15
N TRP A 164 2.77 -14.91 5.71
CA TRP A 164 2.35 -14.83 7.10
C TRP A 164 1.38 -13.67 7.32
N ILE A 165 0.56 -13.79 8.34
CA ILE A 165 -0.33 -12.75 8.85
C ILE A 165 -0.10 -12.67 10.35
N GLU A 166 0.07 -11.46 10.87
CA GLU A 166 0.21 -11.18 12.29
C GLU A 166 -0.79 -10.12 12.72
N SER A 167 -1.61 -10.45 13.69
CA SER A 167 -2.59 -9.54 14.29
C SER A 167 -3.19 -10.16 15.54
N ASP A 168 -3.56 -9.35 16.51
CA ASP A 168 -4.43 -9.69 17.62
C ASP A 168 -5.92 -9.76 17.23
N GLU A 169 -6.25 -9.21 16.05
CA GLU A 169 -7.60 -9.21 15.47
C GLU A 169 -7.88 -10.47 14.59
N VAL A 170 -6.95 -11.42 14.51
CA VAL A 170 -7.10 -12.65 13.71
C VAL A 170 -7.46 -13.83 14.61
N SER A 171 -8.53 -14.54 14.27
CA SER A 171 -8.85 -15.86 14.83
C SER A 171 -8.60 -16.93 13.77
N PHE A 172 -7.55 -17.74 13.96
CA PHE A 172 -7.24 -18.84 13.05
C PHE A 172 -8.36 -19.90 13.05
N GLU A 173 -8.92 -20.23 14.22
CA GLU A 173 -9.98 -21.23 14.35
C GLU A 173 -11.27 -20.83 13.61
N LYS A 174 -11.59 -19.53 13.58
CA LYS A 174 -12.75 -18.99 12.89
C LYS A 174 -12.44 -18.57 11.44
N ALA A 175 -11.18 -18.65 11.02
CA ALA A 175 -10.69 -18.10 9.73
C ALA A 175 -11.17 -16.66 9.50
N GLN A 176 -11.10 -15.83 10.54
CA GLN A 176 -11.72 -14.51 10.57
C GLN A 176 -10.72 -13.44 11.01
N ILE A 177 -10.76 -12.29 10.33
CA ILE A 177 -10.09 -11.05 10.73
C ILE A 177 -11.18 -10.07 11.14
N ASN A 178 -11.05 -9.48 12.32
CA ASN A 178 -11.98 -8.45 12.79
C ASN A 178 -11.40 -7.08 12.46
N PHE A 179 -12.17 -6.28 11.74
CA PHE A 179 -11.90 -4.86 11.54
C PHE A 179 -12.74 -4.08 12.56
N ASP A 180 -12.17 -3.07 13.19
CA ASP A 180 -12.86 -2.25 14.18
C ASP A 180 -13.25 -0.87 13.61
N SER A 181 -14.01 -0.10 14.38
CA SER A 181 -14.46 1.25 14.01
C SER A 181 -13.32 2.28 13.89
N ASN A 182 -12.09 1.91 14.22
CA ASN A 182 -10.91 2.77 14.08
C ASN A 182 -10.14 2.52 12.78
N ASP A 183 -10.59 1.55 11.97
CA ASP A 183 -10.03 1.33 10.65
C ASP A 183 -10.39 2.49 9.72
N ILE A 184 -9.50 2.77 8.79
CA ILE A 184 -9.57 3.92 7.91
C ILE A 184 -9.80 3.50 6.48
N SER A 185 -10.76 4.16 5.83
CA SER A 185 -10.95 4.12 4.39
C SER A 185 -10.50 5.42 3.75
N VAL A 186 -10.01 5.37 2.52
CA VAL A 186 -9.62 6.55 1.73
C VAL A 186 -10.42 6.61 0.43
N LEU A 187 -10.97 7.80 0.13
CA LEU A 187 -11.54 8.12 -1.17
C LEU A 187 -10.57 9.01 -1.95
N GLY A 188 -10.12 8.55 -3.10
CA GLY A 188 -9.09 9.26 -3.84
C GLY A 188 -7.70 9.11 -3.19
N LEU A 189 -7.03 10.23 -2.94
CA LEU A 189 -5.65 10.25 -2.40
C LEU A 189 -5.55 10.83 -0.98
N TYR A 190 -6.54 11.64 -0.56
CA TYR A 190 -6.41 12.48 0.64
C TYR A 190 -7.66 12.53 1.51
N ASP A 191 -8.80 12.04 1.05
CA ASP A 191 -10.06 12.10 1.79
C ASP A 191 -10.20 10.81 2.61
N TYR A 192 -9.83 10.88 3.89
CA TYR A 192 -9.87 9.75 4.82
C TYR A 192 -11.18 9.74 5.61
N TYR A 193 -11.72 8.54 5.81
CA TYR A 193 -12.97 8.29 6.52
C TYR A 193 -12.76 7.17 7.53
N LYS A 194 -13.44 7.25 8.66
CA LYS A 194 -13.58 6.11 9.58
C LYS A 194 -14.57 5.12 9.00
N SER A 195 -14.27 3.84 9.15
CA SER A 195 -15.15 2.73 8.76
C SER A 195 -16.30 2.58 9.74
#